data_a2bc1ff47e25813a76c5ece79fe56acf
#
_entry.id   a2bc1ff47e25813a76c5ece79fe56acf
#
_cell.length_a   1.000
_cell.length_b   1.000
_cell.length_c   1.000
_cell.angle_alpha   90.00
_cell.angle_beta   90.00
_cell.angle_gamma   90.00
#
_symmetry.space_group_name_H-M   'P 1'
#
loop_
_entity.id
_entity.type
_entity.pdbx_description
1 polymer ?
#
loop_
_entity_poly.entity_id
_entity_poly.type
_entity_poly.pdbx_seq_one_letter_code
_entity_poly.pdbx_strand_id
1 'polypeptide(L)'
;KAAPKKKTEKPAELFETTSEAPVEAKEAVEAKAEAENIPKSEEKPQSESNAGKRPRKRVTAPAVELQKEETSVAETTSEAKVEEKPAENNASVASQQNQQNQQNQQRKQQQNNNNKNKNRNQNGNQNNQNHQNNQNNQSQNTQNNNHQQNESVEEIPAKKEFNFDNVVVVEGVLEILPDNYGFLRSSDFSYISSPDDVFVSTQQIRNYGLKTGDTVKGVVRLPKEGEKYFSLQKAIEVNGRDLDFIKDRVAFEYLTPLFPQEKFNLAGKNATISTRIVDLFTPIGKGQRAMIVAQPITGKTMLLKEIANSISANHPEAYMMILLIDERPEEVTDMSRSVNAEVIASTFDESADKHVKVANLVLAKAQRMVECGHDVVILLDSITRLARAYNTVTPASGKVLSGGVDANAMHKPKRFFGAARKIENGGSLTIIATALIDTGSKMDEVIFEEFKGTGNMELQLDRRIANKRIFPAIDLVSSSTR
;
A
#
# COMPACT_ATOMS: atom_id res chain seq x y z
N LYS A 1 5.39 52.99 -50.08
CA LYS A 1 5.94 54.06 -49.23
C LYS A 1 6.25 53.42 -47.92
N ALA A 2 7.39 52.94 -47.74
CA ALA A 2 8.68 53.52 -47.35
C ALA A 2 8.80 53.58 -45.83
N ALA A 3 9.72 52.78 -45.32
CA ALA A 3 10.39 52.85 -44.01
C ALA A 3 11.22 54.11 -43.87
N PRO A 4 11.81 54.46 -42.74
CA PRO A 4 13.07 53.87 -42.32
C PRO A 4 13.28 53.79 -40.80
N LYS A 5 14.02 52.83 -40.31
CA LYS A 5 15.41 52.59 -39.87
C LYS A 5 16.10 53.74 -39.13
N LYS A 6 16.67 53.41 -38.02
CA LYS A 6 18.01 53.69 -37.40
C LYS A 6 17.89 53.91 -35.89
N LYS A 7 18.81 53.58 -35.07
CA LYS A 7 20.12 52.96 -34.89
C LYS A 7 20.50 53.07 -33.43
N THR A 8 21.03 52.04 -32.88
CA THR A 8 22.28 51.87 -32.11
C THR A 8 22.71 52.98 -31.17
N GLU A 9 23.06 52.60 -29.94
CA GLU A 9 24.42 52.71 -29.42
C GLU A 9 24.57 52.18 -28.00
N LYS A 10 25.53 51.29 -27.83
CA LYS A 10 26.31 51.04 -26.62
C LYS A 10 27.46 52.05 -26.53
N PRO A 11 28.09 52.31 -25.37
CA PRO A 11 29.28 51.63 -24.89
C PRO A 11 29.26 51.45 -23.37
N ALA A 12 29.86 50.44 -22.78
CA ALA A 12 31.21 49.92 -22.62
C ALA A 12 32.12 50.75 -21.73
N GLU A 13 32.78 50.02 -20.86
CA GLU A 13 34.08 50.21 -20.19
C GLU A 13 34.07 50.96 -18.85
N LEU A 14 34.85 50.64 -17.88
CA LEU A 14 35.94 49.67 -17.60
C LEU A 14 36.47 50.03 -16.21
N PHE A 15 37.10 49.16 -15.56
CA PHE A 15 38.23 49.17 -14.60
C PHE A 15 38.00 48.14 -13.51
N GLU A 16 38.63 46.98 -13.63
CA GLU A 16 39.99 46.55 -13.26
C GLU A 16 40.29 46.68 -11.78
N THR A 17 40.42 45.53 -11.18
CA THR A 17 41.55 44.76 -10.64
C THR A 17 42.14 45.30 -9.36
N THR A 18 42.27 44.42 -8.41
CA THR A 18 43.45 43.79 -7.83
C THR A 18 43.05 43.01 -6.61
N SER A 19 43.19 41.75 -6.61
CA SER A 19 44.19 40.82 -6.05
C SER A 19 44.68 41.19 -4.66
N GLU A 20 44.47 40.29 -3.72
CA GLU A 20 45.49 39.57 -2.96
C GLU A 20 44.87 38.86 -1.75
N ALA A 21 45.03 37.57 -1.71
CA ALA A 21 45.22 36.82 -0.49
C ALA A 21 46.73 36.75 -0.26
N PRO A 22 47.33 36.30 0.84
CA PRO A 22 46.89 35.29 1.79
C PRO A 22 47.40 35.50 3.27
N VAL A 23 47.36 34.38 4.02
CA VAL A 23 48.25 33.94 5.10
C VAL A 23 47.75 34.03 6.55
N GLU A 24 47.49 32.83 7.08
CA GLU A 24 47.82 32.21 8.34
C GLU A 24 48.35 33.06 9.51
N ALA A 25 47.84 32.77 10.69
CA ALA A 25 48.53 32.22 11.88
C ALA A 25 47.62 32.23 13.08
N LYS A 26 47.38 31.08 13.58
CA LYS A 26 47.71 30.56 14.94
C LYS A 26 48.07 31.65 15.96
N GLU A 27 47.35 31.63 17.08
CA GLU A 27 47.95 31.32 18.39
C GLU A 27 46.89 31.26 19.48
N ALA A 28 47.03 30.21 20.25
CA ALA A 28 46.41 29.94 21.54
C ALA A 28 47.10 30.76 22.65
N VAL A 29 46.35 31.17 23.62
CA VAL A 29 46.81 31.36 25.02
C VAL A 29 45.54 31.26 25.90
N GLU A 30 45.43 30.28 26.59
CA GLU A 30 45.47 29.91 28.04
C GLU A 30 45.28 31.08 29.01
N ALA A 31 44.42 30.80 29.95
CA ALA A 31 44.65 30.75 31.40
C ALA A 31 43.69 31.55 32.28
N LYS A 32 43.20 30.79 33.22
CA LYS A 32 42.99 30.94 34.69
C LYS A 32 41.76 31.75 35.09
N ALA A 33 40.80 31.09 35.66
CA ALA A 33 40.72 30.57 37.05
C ALA A 33 40.70 31.67 38.09
N GLU A 34 39.58 31.81 38.76
CA GLU A 34 39.53 31.97 40.20
C GLU A 34 38.18 31.53 40.73
N ALA A 35 38.30 30.65 41.64
CA ALA A 35 37.34 30.08 42.55
C ALA A 35 37.10 31.02 43.74
N GLU A 36 35.96 30.89 44.35
CA GLU A 36 35.67 31.05 45.77
C GLU A 36 34.13 31.20 45.92
N ASN A 37 33.38 30.62 46.81
CA ASN A 37 33.61 29.86 48.02
C ASN A 37 32.29 29.26 48.44
N ILE A 38 32.30 28.06 48.89
CA ILE A 38 31.24 27.37 49.66
C ILE A 38 31.32 27.85 51.11
N PRO A 39 30.21 27.84 51.88
CA PRO A 39 30.24 26.85 52.93
C PRO A 39 28.98 26.02 53.13
N LYS A 40 29.25 24.75 53.36
CA LYS A 40 28.45 23.76 54.06
C LYS A 40 28.03 24.22 55.45
N SER A 41 26.89 23.77 55.90
CA SER A 41 26.76 23.23 57.25
C SER A 41 25.70 22.16 57.31
N GLU A 42 26.15 21.01 57.66
CA GLU A 42 25.50 19.85 58.23
C GLU A 42 24.65 20.21 59.44
N GLU A 43 23.59 19.45 59.71
CA GLU A 43 23.42 18.59 60.89
C GLU A 43 22.05 17.92 60.89
N LYS A 44 22.08 16.60 60.94
CA LYS A 44 21.07 15.76 61.60
C LYS A 44 21.45 15.74 63.13
N PRO A 45 20.49 15.47 64.09
CA PRO A 45 20.02 14.11 64.31
C PRO A 45 18.59 13.94 64.91
N GLN A 46 18.05 12.73 64.72
CA GLN A 46 17.35 11.79 65.64
C GLN A 46 16.43 12.41 66.75
N SER A 47 15.20 11.95 66.90
CA SER A 47 14.77 10.70 67.55
C SER A 47 13.30 10.69 67.89
N GLU A 48 12.74 9.47 67.81
CA GLU A 48 11.80 8.77 68.69
C GLU A 48 10.30 9.20 68.75
N SER A 49 9.55 8.26 68.25
CA SER A 49 8.56 7.36 68.94
C SER A 49 7.22 7.97 69.35
N ASN A 50 6.13 7.44 68.92
CA ASN A 50 5.25 6.50 69.59
C ASN A 50 3.90 6.29 68.86
N ALA A 51 3.65 5.07 68.58
CA ALA A 51 2.45 4.25 68.77
C ALA A 51 1.08 4.91 68.99
N GLY A 52 0.14 4.52 68.14
CA GLY A 52 -1.29 4.70 68.40
C GLY A 52 -2.17 3.92 67.44
N LYS A 53 -2.55 2.73 67.88
CA LYS A 53 -3.45 1.75 67.21
C LYS A 53 -4.89 2.27 67.14
N ARG A 54 -5.53 2.01 65.93
CA ARG A 54 -6.92 1.52 65.64
C ARG A 54 -8.12 2.21 66.32
N PRO A 55 -9.40 2.07 65.85
CA PRO A 55 -9.95 1.03 64.97
C PRO A 55 -10.98 1.50 63.89
N ARG A 56 -11.32 0.51 63.04
CA ARG A 56 -12.48 0.43 62.12
C ARG A 56 -13.82 0.76 62.79
N LYS A 57 -14.72 1.46 62.05
CA LYS A 57 -16.18 1.31 62.22
C LYS A 57 -16.87 1.15 60.87
N ARG A 58 -17.49 0.02 60.75
CA ARG A 58 -18.48 -0.45 59.81
C ARG A 58 -19.82 0.17 60.21
N VAL A 59 -20.58 0.73 59.30
CA VAL A 59 -21.99 1.04 59.52
C VAL A 59 -22.79 0.48 58.34
N THR A 60 -23.73 -0.36 58.70
CA THR A 60 -24.69 -1.15 57.96
C THR A 60 -25.86 -0.30 57.44
N ALA A 61 -26.51 -0.82 56.38
CA ALA A 61 -27.71 -0.37 55.69
C ALA A 61 -28.97 -0.19 56.61
N PRO A 62 -30.06 0.37 56.05
CA PRO A 62 -31.29 -0.45 56.10
C PRO A 62 -32.00 -0.57 54.73
N ALA A 63 -32.64 -1.74 54.61
CA ALA A 63 -33.62 -2.14 53.65
C ALA A 63 -34.99 -1.52 53.87
N VAL A 64 -35.77 -1.33 52.83
CA VAL A 64 -37.23 -1.29 52.88
C VAL A 64 -37.81 -2.11 51.73
N GLU A 65 -38.74 -2.92 52.12
CA GLU A 65 -39.49 -3.97 51.43
C GLU A 65 -40.63 -3.46 50.56
N LEU A 66 -41.00 -4.32 49.61
CA LEU A 66 -42.28 -4.83 49.15
C LEU A 66 -43.17 -3.98 48.22
N GLN A 67 -43.53 -4.49 47.08
CA GLN A 67 -44.74 -5.32 46.85
C GLN A 67 -44.74 -5.99 45.47
N LYS A 68 -45.27 -7.22 45.55
CA LYS A 68 -45.58 -8.18 44.50
C LYS A 68 -46.75 -7.75 43.63
N GLU A 69 -46.80 -8.25 42.39
CA GLU A 69 -48.00 -8.91 41.85
C GLU A 69 -47.64 -9.99 40.83
N GLU A 70 -48.22 -11.15 41.02
CA GLU A 70 -48.11 -12.40 40.30
C GLU A 70 -49.07 -12.44 39.11
N THR A 71 -48.73 -13.26 38.11
CA THR A 71 -49.57 -14.35 37.51
C THR A 71 -48.70 -15.05 36.45
N SER A 72 -48.22 -16.27 36.69
CA SER A 72 -48.73 -17.65 36.42
C SER A 72 -49.02 -17.93 34.95
N VAL A 73 -48.59 -19.01 34.30
CA VAL A 73 -48.54 -20.46 34.50
C VAL A 73 -47.81 -21.01 33.28
N ALA A 74 -47.06 -22.06 33.13
CA ALA A 74 -46.80 -23.35 33.62
C ALA A 74 -45.80 -24.06 32.69
N GLU A 75 -44.90 -24.80 33.27
CA GLU A 75 -44.53 -26.21 33.10
C GLU A 75 -44.10 -26.71 31.71
N THR A 76 -42.99 -27.41 31.56
CA THR A 76 -42.61 -28.70 32.16
C THR A 76 -41.11 -29.00 31.95
N THR A 77 -40.46 -29.33 33.02
CA THR A 77 -39.54 -30.43 33.38
C THR A 77 -38.70 -31.12 32.30
N SER A 78 -37.38 -31.24 32.50
CA SER A 78 -36.79 -32.37 33.25
C SER A 78 -35.27 -32.18 33.47
N GLU A 79 -34.91 -32.57 34.67
CA GLU A 79 -33.63 -32.70 35.35
C GLU A 79 -32.61 -33.60 34.61
N ALA A 80 -31.28 -33.34 34.75
CA ALA A 80 -30.46 -34.02 35.74
C ALA A 80 -28.97 -33.58 35.66
N LYS A 81 -28.49 -33.08 36.81
CA LYS A 81 -27.27 -33.41 37.58
C LYS A 81 -25.89 -33.43 36.89
N VAL A 82 -25.13 -32.51 37.31
CA VAL A 82 -23.75 -32.33 37.84
C VAL A 82 -23.02 -33.58 38.28
N GLU A 83 -21.75 -33.75 37.84
CA GLU A 83 -20.61 -34.09 38.70
C GLU A 83 -19.25 -33.71 38.07
N GLU A 84 -18.33 -33.31 38.96
CA GLU A 84 -17.00 -32.73 38.75
C GLU A 84 -15.92 -33.76 38.39
N LYS A 85 -14.94 -33.26 37.54
CA LYS A 85 -13.47 -33.48 37.51
C LYS A 85 -12.88 -34.91 37.60
N PRO A 86 -11.62 -35.12 37.09
CA PRO A 86 -10.51 -34.21 36.81
C PRO A 86 -9.72 -34.43 35.49
N ALA A 87 -8.78 -33.49 35.26
CA ALA A 87 -7.79 -33.44 34.21
C ALA A 87 -6.84 -34.66 34.17
N GLU A 88 -6.50 -35.07 32.94
CA GLU A 88 -5.19 -35.50 32.48
C GLU A 88 -5.27 -36.05 31.06
N ASN A 89 -4.28 -35.64 30.23
CA ASN A 89 -3.89 -36.17 28.94
C ASN A 89 -4.09 -35.26 27.71
N ASN A 90 -3.17 -34.33 27.59
CA ASN A 90 -2.82 -33.70 26.29
C ASN A 90 -1.30 -33.61 26.10
N ALA A 91 -0.62 -34.74 26.23
CA ALA A 91 0.83 -34.85 25.94
C ALA A 91 1.18 -35.85 24.81
N SER A 92 0.20 -36.53 24.22
CA SER A 92 0.47 -37.65 23.28
C SER A 92 0.17 -37.32 21.79
N VAL A 93 -0.45 -36.20 21.45
CA VAL A 93 -0.80 -35.86 20.05
C VAL A 93 0.27 -35.03 19.35
N ALA A 94 1.12 -34.31 20.07
CA ALA A 94 2.21 -33.50 19.48
C ALA A 94 3.42 -34.35 19.01
N SER A 95 3.59 -35.55 19.53
CA SER A 95 4.71 -36.46 19.20
C SER A 95 4.49 -37.29 17.93
N GLN A 96 3.25 -37.49 17.52
CA GLN A 96 2.95 -38.28 16.30
C GLN A 96 2.95 -37.44 15.02
N GLN A 97 2.68 -36.13 15.08
CA GLN A 97 2.80 -35.26 13.90
C GLN A 97 4.24 -34.93 13.49
N ASN A 98 5.18 -34.94 14.44
CA ASN A 98 6.59 -34.68 14.15
C ASN A 98 7.32 -35.89 13.53
N GLN A 99 6.85 -37.12 13.76
CA GLN A 99 7.43 -38.32 13.13
C GLN A 99 6.94 -38.53 11.68
N GLN A 100 5.72 -38.13 11.33
CA GLN A 100 5.24 -38.19 9.94
C GLN A 100 5.89 -37.14 9.02
N ASN A 101 6.27 -35.98 9.54
CA ASN A 101 6.97 -34.95 8.75
C ASN A 101 8.43 -35.28 8.47
N GLN A 102 9.11 -36.01 9.34
CA GLN A 102 10.49 -36.45 9.09
C GLN A 102 10.56 -37.63 8.09
N GLN A 103 9.58 -38.51 8.07
CA GLN A 103 9.53 -39.61 7.06
C GLN A 103 9.18 -39.11 5.65
N ASN A 104 8.39 -38.04 5.53
CA ASN A 104 8.08 -37.44 4.22
C ASN A 104 9.23 -36.63 3.61
N GLN A 105 10.12 -36.07 4.43
CA GLN A 105 11.35 -35.40 3.94
C GLN A 105 12.43 -36.40 3.49
N GLN A 106 12.54 -37.54 4.12
CA GLN A 106 13.49 -38.60 3.69
C GLN A 106 13.02 -39.32 2.41
N ARG A 107 11.72 -39.47 2.16
CA ARG A 107 11.19 -40.01 0.89
C ARG A 107 11.37 -39.09 -0.31
N LYS A 108 11.32 -37.76 -0.11
CA LYS A 108 11.59 -36.78 -1.18
C LYS A 108 13.07 -36.66 -1.54
N GLN A 109 13.99 -36.93 -0.61
CA GLN A 109 15.43 -36.96 -0.90
C GLN A 109 15.88 -38.25 -1.62
N GLN A 110 15.22 -39.38 -1.40
CA GLN A 110 15.51 -40.62 -2.14
C GLN A 110 14.96 -40.63 -3.57
N GLN A 111 13.87 -39.92 -3.88
CA GLN A 111 13.37 -39.80 -5.25
C GLN A 111 14.20 -38.86 -6.14
N ASN A 112 14.86 -37.84 -5.53
CA ASN A 112 15.72 -36.92 -6.29
C ASN A 112 17.10 -37.48 -6.62
N ASN A 113 17.58 -38.50 -5.91
CA ASN A 113 18.84 -39.16 -6.20
C ASN A 113 18.74 -40.28 -7.29
N ASN A 114 17.54 -40.84 -7.49
CA ASN A 114 17.34 -41.85 -8.56
C ASN A 114 17.11 -41.22 -9.94
N ASN A 115 16.79 -39.95 -10.05
CA ASN A 115 16.64 -39.27 -11.33
C ASN A 115 17.94 -38.64 -11.87
N LYS A 116 19.00 -38.54 -11.04
CA LYS A 116 20.33 -38.05 -11.48
C LYS A 116 21.22 -39.14 -12.07
N ASN A 117 20.89 -40.42 -11.88
CA ASN A 117 21.71 -41.54 -12.39
C ASN A 117 21.21 -42.16 -13.69
N LYS A 118 20.07 -41.66 -14.26
CA LYS A 118 19.60 -42.16 -15.59
C LYS A 118 20.04 -41.32 -16.78
N ASN A 119 20.72 -40.20 -16.59
CA ASN A 119 21.12 -39.29 -17.68
C ASN A 119 22.64 -39.24 -17.91
N ARG A 120 23.40 -40.31 -17.52
CA ARG A 120 24.87 -40.30 -17.68
C ARG A 120 25.41 -41.42 -18.54
N ASN A 121 24.55 -42.13 -19.30
CA ASN A 121 25.02 -43.22 -20.21
C ASN A 121 24.29 -43.14 -21.55
N GLN A 122 24.56 -42.11 -22.35
CA GLN A 122 24.43 -42.13 -23.81
C GLN A 122 25.12 -40.89 -24.39
N ASN A 123 26.42 -40.94 -24.51
CA ASN A 123 27.18 -40.18 -25.50
C ASN A 123 28.51 -40.91 -25.73
N GLY A 124 28.55 -41.60 -26.81
CA GLY A 124 29.78 -42.24 -27.30
C GLY A 124 29.59 -42.79 -28.70
N ASN A 125 30.14 -42.06 -29.65
CA ASN A 125 30.63 -42.55 -30.97
C ASN A 125 29.58 -42.73 -32.09
N GLN A 126 29.65 -42.07 -33.22
CA GLN A 126 30.65 -42.14 -34.27
C GLN A 126 30.36 -41.16 -35.42
N ASN A 127 31.43 -40.69 -35.88
CA ASN A 127 31.76 -39.90 -37.06
C ASN A 127 31.41 -40.57 -38.38
N ASN A 128 31.09 -39.79 -39.38
CA ASN A 128 31.63 -39.83 -40.75
C ASN A 128 30.66 -39.99 -41.94
N GLN A 129 30.79 -38.99 -42.80
CA GLN A 129 30.88 -39.03 -44.29
C GLN A 129 29.61 -39.04 -45.14
N ASN A 130 29.35 -37.87 -45.70
CA ASN A 130 29.49 -37.53 -47.15
C ASN A 130 28.57 -38.17 -48.17
N HIS A 131 28.04 -37.32 -49.00
CA HIS A 131 27.87 -37.29 -50.45
C HIS A 131 26.42 -37.21 -50.98
N GLN A 132 26.15 -36.06 -51.54
CA GLN A 132 25.70 -35.73 -52.92
C GLN A 132 24.92 -36.82 -53.69
N ASN A 133 23.74 -36.51 -54.19
CA ASN A 133 23.39 -36.32 -55.64
C ASN A 133 21.91 -36.54 -55.85
N ASN A 134 21.21 -35.52 -56.24
CA ASN A 134 20.77 -35.12 -57.58
C ASN A 134 19.91 -36.13 -58.42
N GLN A 135 18.79 -35.54 -58.88
CA GLN A 135 18.08 -35.76 -60.12
C GLN A 135 16.99 -36.84 -60.27
N ASN A 136 15.83 -36.26 -60.63
CA ASN A 136 14.94 -36.61 -61.75
C ASN A 136 14.43 -38.04 -61.86
N ASN A 137 13.13 -38.27 -61.89
CA ASN A 137 12.46 -38.50 -63.20
C ASN A 137 10.92 -38.67 -63.04
N GLN A 138 10.34 -38.24 -64.09
CA GLN A 138 8.95 -38.25 -64.48
C GLN A 138 8.37 -39.66 -64.68
N SER A 139 7.02 -39.66 -64.57
CA SER A 139 6.05 -40.38 -65.41
C SER A 139 5.89 -41.91 -65.23
N GLN A 140 4.71 -42.35 -64.88
CA GLN A 140 3.67 -42.85 -65.81
C GLN A 140 2.51 -43.55 -65.13
N ASN A 141 1.38 -43.10 -65.54
CA ASN A 141 0.07 -43.67 -65.72
C ASN A 141 -0.05 -45.17 -65.65
N THR A 142 -0.98 -45.71 -64.84
CA THR A 142 -1.79 -46.85 -65.23
C THR A 142 -3.11 -46.85 -64.43
N GLN A 143 -4.18 -46.79 -65.19
CA GLN A 143 -5.56 -47.00 -64.74
C GLN A 143 -5.74 -48.44 -64.22
N ASN A 144 -6.53 -48.53 -63.12
CA ASN A 144 -7.44 -49.65 -63.00
C ASN A 144 -8.64 -49.29 -62.15
N ASN A 145 -9.78 -49.35 -62.76
CA ASN A 145 -11.11 -49.36 -62.20
C ASN A 145 -11.28 -50.49 -61.19
N ASN A 146 -11.87 -50.19 -60.03
CA ASN A 146 -12.93 -51.04 -59.51
C ASN A 146 -13.85 -50.30 -58.56
N HIS A 147 -15.12 -50.50 -58.83
CA HIS A 147 -16.30 -50.11 -58.05
C HIS A 147 -16.20 -50.49 -56.57
N GLN A 148 -16.60 -49.61 -55.63
CA GLN A 148 -17.84 -49.78 -54.87
C GLN A 148 -17.87 -48.96 -53.60
N GLN A 149 -19.05 -48.43 -53.40
CA GLN A 149 -19.71 -48.02 -52.16
C GLN A 149 -19.38 -46.64 -51.60
N ASN A 150 -20.30 -45.70 -51.94
CA ASN A 150 -20.62 -44.52 -51.19
C ASN A 150 -21.06 -44.89 -49.78
N GLU A 151 -20.24 -44.64 -48.81
CA GLU A 151 -20.68 -44.25 -47.46
C GLU A 151 -20.56 -42.74 -47.39
N SER A 152 -21.71 -42.09 -47.31
CA SER A 152 -21.85 -40.69 -47.03
C SER A 152 -21.28 -40.41 -45.65
N VAL A 153 -20.03 -39.97 -45.59
CA VAL A 153 -19.48 -39.31 -44.40
C VAL A 153 -20.21 -37.99 -44.31
N GLU A 154 -21.13 -37.88 -43.36
CA GLU A 154 -21.70 -36.60 -42.95
C GLU A 154 -20.52 -35.71 -42.54
N GLU A 155 -20.20 -34.69 -43.33
CA GLU A 155 -19.30 -33.61 -42.97
C GLU A 155 -19.97 -32.93 -41.76
N ILE A 156 -19.34 -33.17 -40.57
CA ILE A 156 -19.62 -32.38 -39.36
C ILE A 156 -19.31 -30.93 -39.73
N PRO A 157 -20.31 -30.01 -39.70
CA PRO A 157 -20.07 -28.61 -40.06
C PRO A 157 -18.96 -28.09 -39.14
N ALA A 158 -17.85 -27.63 -39.74
CA ALA A 158 -16.76 -26.99 -39.04
C ALA A 158 -17.35 -25.90 -38.11
N LYS A 159 -17.11 -26.04 -36.82
CA LYS A 159 -17.48 -25.03 -35.81
C LYS A 159 -16.95 -23.70 -36.33
N LYS A 160 -17.86 -22.76 -36.64
CA LYS A 160 -17.49 -21.37 -36.94
C LYS A 160 -16.74 -20.86 -35.74
N GLU A 161 -15.41 -20.78 -35.83
CA GLU A 161 -14.61 -20.10 -34.86
C GLU A 161 -14.97 -18.62 -34.91
N PHE A 162 -15.66 -18.15 -33.88
CA PHE A 162 -15.91 -16.73 -33.70
C PHE A 162 -14.59 -16.05 -33.38
N ASN A 163 -14.11 -15.23 -34.30
CA ASN A 163 -12.92 -14.44 -34.06
C ASN A 163 -13.31 -13.19 -33.23
N PHE A 164 -12.90 -13.14 -31.96
CA PHE A 164 -13.08 -12.01 -31.04
C PHE A 164 -11.87 -11.08 -31.01
N ASP A 165 -10.93 -11.23 -31.94
CA ASP A 165 -9.75 -10.37 -32.02
C ASP A 165 -10.17 -8.92 -32.24
N ASN A 166 -9.57 -8.00 -31.48
CA ASN A 166 -9.81 -6.56 -31.50
C ASN A 166 -11.18 -6.08 -30.98
N VAL A 167 -11.98 -6.92 -30.35
CA VAL A 167 -13.30 -6.55 -29.84
C VAL A 167 -13.26 -6.17 -28.37
N VAL A 168 -12.42 -6.82 -27.58
CA VAL A 168 -12.38 -6.65 -26.12
C VAL A 168 -11.34 -5.61 -25.73
N VAL A 169 -11.78 -4.54 -25.08
CA VAL A 169 -10.93 -3.49 -24.49
C VAL A 169 -10.94 -3.67 -22.99
N VAL A 170 -9.76 -3.72 -22.39
CA VAL A 170 -9.56 -3.86 -20.94
C VAL A 170 -8.69 -2.73 -20.42
N GLU A 171 -8.94 -2.30 -19.22
CA GLU A 171 -8.13 -1.37 -18.47
C GLU A 171 -7.59 -2.05 -17.22
N GLY A 172 -6.29 -1.89 -16.93
CA GLY A 172 -5.67 -2.48 -15.77
C GLY A 172 -4.34 -1.82 -15.41
N VAL A 173 -3.88 -2.04 -14.19
CA VAL A 173 -2.62 -1.50 -13.69
C VAL A 173 -1.49 -2.50 -13.91
N LEU A 174 -0.43 -2.06 -14.56
CA LEU A 174 0.72 -2.91 -14.89
C LEU A 174 1.58 -3.22 -13.65
N GLU A 175 1.72 -4.49 -13.36
CA GLU A 175 2.72 -5.04 -12.44
C GLU A 175 3.80 -5.78 -13.26
N ILE A 176 5.03 -5.27 -13.26
CA ILE A 176 6.16 -5.93 -13.92
C ILE A 176 6.82 -6.90 -12.93
N LEU A 177 6.98 -8.15 -13.34
CA LEU A 177 7.63 -9.20 -12.56
C LEU A 177 9.15 -9.20 -12.78
N PRO A 178 9.94 -9.89 -11.92
CA PRO A 178 11.40 -9.95 -12.04
C PRO A 178 11.91 -10.44 -13.38
N ASP A 179 11.13 -11.28 -14.09
CA ASP A 179 11.45 -11.83 -15.40
C ASP A 179 11.19 -10.85 -16.57
N ASN A 180 10.92 -9.58 -16.27
CA ASN A 180 10.67 -8.48 -17.21
C ASN A 180 9.42 -8.62 -18.10
N TYR A 181 8.50 -9.53 -17.81
CA TYR A 181 7.13 -9.51 -18.33
C TYR A 181 6.18 -8.95 -17.27
N GLY A 182 4.96 -8.61 -17.64
CA GLY A 182 4.02 -8.02 -16.70
C GLY A 182 2.60 -8.56 -16.85
N PHE A 183 1.77 -8.17 -15.88
CA PHE A 183 0.33 -8.38 -15.91
C PHE A 183 -0.39 -7.06 -15.66
N LEU A 184 -1.47 -6.83 -16.40
CA LEU A 184 -2.44 -5.80 -16.05
C LEU A 184 -3.35 -6.37 -14.98
N ARG A 185 -3.32 -5.76 -13.80
CA ARG A 185 -4.13 -6.15 -12.64
C ARG A 185 -5.43 -5.38 -12.63
N SER A 186 -6.53 -6.06 -12.35
CA SER A 186 -7.85 -5.43 -12.24
C SER A 186 -8.03 -4.72 -10.90
N SER A 187 -8.72 -3.57 -10.92
CA SER A 187 -9.19 -2.85 -9.74
C SER A 187 -10.20 -3.67 -8.93
N ASP A 188 -11.00 -4.50 -9.58
CA ASP A 188 -12.05 -5.31 -8.95
C ASP A 188 -11.51 -6.32 -7.94
N PHE A 189 -10.25 -6.75 -8.15
CA PHE A 189 -9.52 -7.64 -7.24
C PHE A 189 -8.47 -6.91 -6.41
N SER A 190 -8.62 -5.59 -6.20
CA SER A 190 -7.65 -4.76 -5.45
C SER A 190 -6.20 -4.96 -5.93
N TYR A 191 -6.01 -5.17 -7.24
CA TYR A 191 -4.72 -5.39 -7.89
C TYR A 191 -3.96 -6.66 -7.44
N ILE A 192 -4.65 -7.59 -6.79
CA ILE A 192 -4.10 -8.91 -6.47
C ILE A 192 -4.24 -9.80 -7.71
N SER A 193 -3.40 -10.84 -7.81
CA SER A 193 -3.46 -11.80 -8.92
C SER A 193 -4.84 -12.45 -9.04
N SER A 194 -5.43 -12.35 -10.21
CA SER A 194 -6.78 -12.80 -10.51
C SER A 194 -6.84 -13.58 -11.84
N PRO A 195 -7.94 -14.27 -12.12
CA PRO A 195 -8.15 -14.91 -13.43
C PRO A 195 -8.22 -13.90 -14.59
N ASP A 196 -8.60 -12.66 -14.31
CA ASP A 196 -8.79 -11.60 -15.29
C ASP A 196 -7.49 -10.85 -15.63
N ASP A 197 -6.36 -11.30 -15.08
CA ASP A 197 -5.06 -10.71 -15.36
C ASP A 197 -4.71 -10.84 -16.86
N VAL A 198 -4.26 -9.73 -17.45
CA VAL A 198 -3.84 -9.68 -18.85
C VAL A 198 -2.32 -9.69 -18.94
N PHE A 199 -1.78 -10.68 -19.64
CA PHE A 199 -0.34 -10.80 -19.87
C PHE A 199 0.16 -9.69 -20.80
N VAL A 200 1.29 -9.07 -20.42
CA VAL A 200 2.02 -8.06 -21.21
C VAL A 200 3.44 -8.54 -21.43
N SER A 201 3.85 -8.66 -22.69
CA SER A 201 5.16 -9.13 -23.06
C SER A 201 6.26 -8.09 -22.78
N THR A 202 7.49 -8.56 -22.58
CA THR A 202 8.68 -7.72 -22.41
C THR A 202 8.87 -6.73 -23.57
N GLN A 203 8.56 -7.18 -24.79
CA GLN A 203 8.68 -6.34 -25.99
C GLN A 203 7.68 -5.18 -25.96
N GLN A 204 6.43 -5.42 -25.56
CA GLN A 204 5.41 -4.36 -25.43
C GLN A 204 5.77 -3.36 -24.35
N ILE A 205 6.27 -3.84 -23.19
CA ILE A 205 6.73 -2.97 -22.10
C ILE A 205 7.81 -2.00 -22.59
N ARG A 206 8.80 -2.51 -23.36
CA ARG A 206 9.86 -1.66 -23.91
C ARG A 206 9.37 -0.73 -25.00
N ASN A 207 8.56 -1.20 -25.94
CA ASN A 207 8.07 -0.43 -27.09
C ASN A 207 7.19 0.76 -26.67
N TYR A 208 6.35 0.57 -25.65
CA TYR A 208 5.48 1.62 -25.13
C TYR A 208 6.08 2.42 -23.98
N GLY A 209 7.29 2.06 -23.50
CA GLY A 209 7.94 2.74 -22.38
C GLY A 209 7.17 2.59 -21.05
N LEU A 210 6.51 1.43 -20.86
CA LEU A 210 5.68 1.17 -19.69
C LEU A 210 6.53 0.92 -18.44
N LYS A 211 5.97 1.32 -17.30
CA LYS A 211 6.55 1.13 -15.97
C LYS A 211 5.51 0.49 -15.04
N THR A 212 5.99 -0.14 -13.96
CA THR A 212 5.08 -0.61 -12.91
C THR A 212 4.23 0.53 -12.37
N GLY A 213 2.93 0.28 -12.26
CA GLY A 213 1.95 1.28 -11.82
C GLY A 213 1.25 2.02 -12.96
N ASP A 214 1.66 1.85 -14.23
CA ASP A 214 0.93 2.42 -15.35
C ASP A 214 -0.46 1.79 -15.49
N THR A 215 -1.48 2.62 -15.59
CA THR A 215 -2.83 2.20 -15.94
C THR A 215 -2.92 2.13 -17.47
N VAL A 216 -2.97 0.92 -18.01
CA VAL A 216 -2.97 0.66 -19.45
C VAL A 216 -4.35 0.26 -19.89
N LYS A 217 -4.91 1.00 -20.86
CA LYS A 217 -6.13 0.65 -21.58
C LYS A 217 -5.76 0.14 -22.96
N GLY A 218 -6.20 -1.04 -23.29
CA GLY A 218 -5.80 -1.68 -24.54
C GLY A 218 -6.71 -2.80 -25.00
N VAL A 219 -6.48 -3.22 -26.23
CA VAL A 219 -7.15 -4.35 -26.84
C VAL A 219 -6.47 -5.64 -26.42
N VAL A 220 -7.25 -6.62 -26.01
CA VAL A 220 -6.79 -7.93 -25.61
C VAL A 220 -7.30 -9.01 -26.54
N ARG A 221 -6.54 -10.11 -26.65
CA ARG A 221 -6.98 -11.33 -27.31
C ARG A 221 -7.30 -12.42 -26.30
N LEU A 222 -8.19 -13.30 -26.66
CA LEU A 222 -8.49 -14.51 -25.90
C LEU A 222 -7.25 -15.41 -25.77
N PRO A 223 -7.15 -16.19 -24.67
CA PRO A 223 -6.13 -17.19 -24.55
C PRO A 223 -6.23 -18.25 -25.67
N LYS A 224 -5.10 -18.61 -26.28
CA LYS A 224 -5.03 -19.74 -27.21
C LYS A 224 -4.99 -21.05 -26.43
N GLU A 225 -5.19 -22.17 -27.13
CA GLU A 225 -5.04 -23.48 -26.53
C GLU A 225 -3.65 -23.63 -25.87
N GLY A 226 -3.64 -23.90 -24.55
CA GLY A 226 -2.43 -23.97 -23.71
C GLY A 226 -2.02 -22.66 -23.03
N GLU A 227 -2.60 -21.52 -23.35
CA GLU A 227 -2.38 -20.25 -22.63
C GLU A 227 -3.40 -20.11 -21.49
N LYS A 228 -2.95 -19.63 -20.34
CA LYS A 228 -3.82 -19.46 -19.16
C LYS A 228 -4.46 -18.06 -19.08
N TYR A 229 -3.80 -17.03 -19.60
CA TYR A 229 -4.16 -15.63 -19.44
C TYR A 229 -4.52 -14.99 -20.77
N PHE A 230 -5.37 -13.95 -20.69
CA PHE A 230 -5.54 -13.02 -21.79
C PHE A 230 -4.21 -12.35 -22.12
N SER A 231 -4.02 -11.92 -23.35
CA SER A 231 -2.77 -11.24 -23.77
C SER A 231 -3.09 -9.88 -24.37
N LEU A 232 -2.35 -8.85 -23.95
CA LEU A 232 -2.45 -7.52 -24.54
C LEU A 232 -2.01 -7.60 -26.02
N GLN A 233 -2.85 -7.12 -26.94
CA GLN A 233 -2.50 -6.98 -28.35
C GLN A 233 -1.91 -5.62 -28.64
N LYS A 234 -2.64 -4.56 -28.25
CA LYS A 234 -2.26 -3.17 -28.51
C LYS A 234 -2.70 -2.29 -27.34
N ALA A 235 -1.79 -1.47 -26.82
CA ALA A 235 -2.15 -0.39 -25.91
C ALA A 235 -2.77 0.77 -26.72
N ILE A 236 -3.83 1.37 -26.19
CA ILE A 236 -4.55 2.52 -26.76
C ILE A 236 -4.12 3.77 -26.01
N GLU A 237 -4.27 3.75 -24.71
CA GLU A 237 -3.98 4.85 -23.77
C GLU A 237 -3.22 4.33 -22.56
N VAL A 238 -2.41 5.20 -21.96
CA VAL A 238 -1.71 4.92 -20.70
C VAL A 238 -1.89 6.11 -19.77
N ASN A 239 -2.44 5.87 -18.59
CA ASN A 239 -2.76 6.91 -17.60
C ASN A 239 -3.61 8.06 -18.18
N GLY A 240 -4.53 7.76 -19.12
CA GLY A 240 -5.34 8.74 -19.80
C GLY A 240 -4.58 9.67 -20.76
N ARG A 241 -3.38 9.25 -21.21
CA ARG A 241 -2.54 10.00 -22.17
C ARG A 241 -2.17 9.13 -23.35
N ASP A 242 -1.80 9.76 -24.45
CA ASP A 242 -1.35 9.11 -25.66
C ASP A 242 0.03 8.45 -25.45
N LEU A 243 0.31 7.41 -26.23
CA LEU A 243 1.54 6.61 -26.13
C LEU A 243 2.82 7.41 -26.36
N ASP A 244 2.75 8.45 -27.20
CA ASP A 244 3.93 9.28 -27.50
C ASP A 244 4.28 10.18 -26.31
N PHE A 245 3.28 10.74 -25.61
CA PHE A 245 3.50 11.45 -24.37
C PHE A 245 4.19 10.57 -23.30
N ILE A 246 3.78 9.30 -23.21
CA ILE A 246 4.30 8.36 -22.21
C ILE A 246 5.78 8.05 -22.39
N LYS A 247 6.28 8.03 -23.63
CA LYS A 247 7.70 7.79 -23.92
C LYS A 247 8.60 8.92 -23.41
N ASP A 248 8.11 10.15 -23.51
CA ASP A 248 8.88 11.36 -23.17
C ASP A 248 8.66 11.86 -21.74
N ARG A 249 7.83 11.18 -20.95
CA ARG A 249 7.52 11.59 -19.58
C ARG A 249 8.75 11.56 -18.66
N VAL A 250 8.86 12.59 -17.82
CA VAL A 250 9.89 12.67 -16.77
C VAL A 250 9.49 11.79 -15.60
N ALA A 251 10.43 10.97 -15.09
CA ALA A 251 10.16 10.11 -13.95
C ALA A 251 9.94 10.93 -12.67
N PHE A 252 9.05 10.44 -11.79
CA PHE A 252 8.59 11.09 -10.57
C PHE A 252 9.73 11.57 -9.66
N GLU A 253 10.84 10.82 -9.62
CA GLU A 253 12.00 11.13 -8.79
C GLU A 253 12.73 12.42 -9.26
N TYR A 254 12.58 12.80 -10.52
CA TYR A 254 13.24 13.96 -11.12
C TYR A 254 12.34 15.20 -11.21
N LEU A 255 11.07 15.08 -10.79
CA LEU A 255 10.14 16.19 -10.78
C LEU A 255 10.42 17.11 -9.59
N THR A 256 10.42 18.43 -9.82
CA THR A 256 10.71 19.45 -8.79
C THR A 256 9.54 19.54 -7.80
N PRO A 257 9.75 19.26 -6.50
CA PRO A 257 8.70 19.36 -5.50
C PRO A 257 8.52 20.81 -5.02
N LEU A 258 7.26 21.23 -4.86
CA LEU A 258 6.88 22.51 -4.29
C LEU A 258 6.08 22.33 -3.00
N PHE A 259 6.00 23.37 -2.19
CA PHE A 259 5.03 23.41 -1.10
C PHE A 259 3.60 23.51 -1.64
N PRO A 260 2.59 22.95 -0.92
CA PRO A 260 1.19 23.12 -1.28
C PRO A 260 0.81 24.61 -1.30
N GLN A 261 0.36 25.12 -2.44
CA GLN A 261 -0.09 26.50 -2.62
C GLN A 261 -1.61 26.57 -2.87
N GLU A 262 -2.18 25.51 -3.42
CA GLU A 262 -3.61 25.37 -3.69
C GLU A 262 -4.23 24.45 -2.67
N LYS A 263 -5.31 24.87 -2.02
CA LYS A 263 -6.07 24.02 -1.10
C LYS A 263 -7.21 23.30 -1.81
N PHE A 264 -7.59 22.13 -1.31
CA PHE A 264 -8.87 21.51 -1.63
C PHE A 264 -9.98 22.26 -0.90
N ASN A 265 -11.03 22.64 -1.63
CA ASN A 265 -12.22 23.26 -1.06
C ASN A 265 -13.10 22.15 -0.46
N LEU A 266 -13.17 22.10 0.87
CA LEU A 266 -14.03 21.16 1.58
C LEU A 266 -15.37 21.78 2.00
N ALA A 267 -15.55 23.09 1.78
CA ALA A 267 -16.71 23.87 2.21
C ALA A 267 -17.76 24.09 1.09
N GLY A 268 -17.88 23.16 0.14
CA GLY A 268 -18.82 23.25 -0.97
C GLY A 268 -20.28 22.90 -0.61
N LYS A 269 -21.08 22.54 -1.61
CA LYS A 269 -22.53 22.27 -1.46
C LYS A 269 -22.86 21.14 -0.48
N ASN A 270 -21.98 20.15 -0.35
CA ASN A 270 -22.17 18.97 0.51
C ASN A 270 -21.34 19.07 1.82
N ALA A 271 -20.94 20.29 2.21
CA ALA A 271 -20.11 20.48 3.39
C ALA A 271 -20.85 20.14 4.68
N THR A 272 -20.22 19.30 5.50
CA THR A 272 -20.61 19.04 6.88
C THR A 272 -19.97 20.06 7.81
N ILE A 273 -20.38 20.07 9.07
CA ILE A 273 -19.72 20.90 10.09
C ILE A 273 -18.23 20.51 10.20
N SER A 274 -17.92 19.20 10.15
CA SER A 274 -16.57 18.67 10.25
C SER A 274 -15.68 19.14 9.11
N THR A 275 -16.17 19.03 7.86
CA THR A 275 -15.39 19.45 6.69
C THR A 275 -15.16 20.96 6.65
N ARG A 276 -16.12 21.75 7.14
CA ARG A 276 -15.95 23.20 7.30
C ARG A 276 -14.93 23.55 8.38
N ILE A 277 -14.89 22.80 9.46
CA ILE A 277 -13.89 22.96 10.53
C ILE A 277 -12.50 22.66 9.96
N VAL A 278 -12.35 21.54 9.24
CA VAL A 278 -11.09 21.17 8.60
C VAL A 278 -10.66 22.23 7.59
N ASP A 279 -11.58 22.70 6.72
CA ASP A 279 -11.28 23.71 5.70
C ASP A 279 -10.81 25.06 6.30
N LEU A 280 -11.30 25.40 7.49
CA LEU A 280 -10.99 26.68 8.15
C LEU A 280 -9.72 26.61 9.00
N PHE A 281 -9.52 25.53 9.78
CA PHE A 281 -8.46 25.47 10.79
C PHE A 281 -7.27 24.61 10.39
N THR A 282 -7.51 23.58 9.58
CA THR A 282 -6.47 22.66 9.09
C THR A 282 -6.67 22.36 7.61
N PRO A 283 -6.57 23.40 6.73
CA PRO A 283 -6.80 23.21 5.31
C PRO A 283 -5.84 22.17 4.71
N ILE A 284 -6.38 21.36 3.79
CA ILE A 284 -5.64 20.34 3.07
C ILE A 284 -5.27 20.88 1.69
N GLY A 285 -3.98 20.96 1.39
CA GLY A 285 -3.47 21.43 0.12
C GLY A 285 -3.15 20.33 -0.86
N LYS A 286 -3.12 20.64 -2.17
CA LYS A 286 -2.64 19.76 -3.23
C LYS A 286 -1.14 19.49 -3.02
N GLY A 287 -0.80 18.24 -2.74
CA GLY A 287 0.57 17.84 -2.36
C GLY A 287 0.83 17.73 -0.86
N GLN A 288 -0.20 17.85 -0.02
CA GLN A 288 -0.10 17.77 1.43
C GLN A 288 0.22 16.34 1.91
N ARG A 289 1.04 16.25 2.98
CA ARG A 289 1.24 15.04 3.77
C ARG A 289 0.43 15.18 5.06
N ALA A 290 -0.87 14.87 4.97
CA ALA A 290 -1.81 15.06 6.06
C ALA A 290 -1.91 13.79 6.92
N MET A 291 -1.90 13.96 8.23
CA MET A 291 -2.06 12.86 9.17
C MET A 291 -3.26 13.13 10.09
N ILE A 292 -4.22 12.23 10.08
CA ILE A 292 -5.34 12.22 11.02
C ILE A 292 -4.97 11.31 12.18
N VAL A 293 -4.65 11.92 13.31
CA VAL A 293 -4.23 11.22 14.52
C VAL A 293 -5.46 10.86 15.33
N ALA A 294 -5.73 9.58 15.49
CA ALA A 294 -6.97 9.10 16.06
C ALA A 294 -6.77 8.09 17.18
N GLN A 295 -7.43 8.32 18.31
CA GLN A 295 -7.66 7.31 19.33
C GLN A 295 -8.78 6.36 18.87
N PRO A 296 -8.86 5.13 19.37
CA PRO A 296 -9.97 4.24 19.05
C PRO A 296 -11.33 4.86 19.39
N ILE A 297 -12.32 4.65 18.50
CA ILE A 297 -13.73 5.09 18.67
C ILE A 297 -13.90 6.63 18.70
N THR A 298 -13.14 7.38 17.93
CA THR A 298 -13.25 8.84 17.83
C THR A 298 -13.92 9.35 16.55
N GLY A 299 -14.38 8.44 15.68
CA GLY A 299 -15.05 8.80 14.41
C GLY A 299 -14.11 9.01 13.23
N LYS A 300 -12.94 8.37 13.25
CA LYS A 300 -11.93 8.39 12.18
C LYS A 300 -12.52 8.11 10.79
N THR A 301 -13.18 6.97 10.61
CA THR A 301 -13.75 6.51 9.33
C THR A 301 -14.84 7.45 8.83
N MET A 302 -15.66 8.01 9.74
CA MET A 302 -16.69 8.99 9.40
C MET A 302 -16.06 10.27 8.83
N LEU A 303 -15.00 10.78 9.46
CA LEU A 303 -14.29 11.97 8.98
C LEU A 303 -13.63 11.73 7.62
N LEU A 304 -13.02 10.56 7.42
CA LEU A 304 -12.43 10.19 6.11
C LEU A 304 -13.48 10.19 4.99
N LYS A 305 -14.68 9.64 5.24
CA LYS A 305 -15.77 9.64 4.26
C LYS A 305 -16.24 11.05 3.94
N GLU A 306 -16.39 11.90 4.95
CA GLU A 306 -16.79 13.29 4.76
C GLU A 306 -15.77 14.09 3.94
N ILE A 307 -14.47 13.92 4.22
CA ILE A 307 -13.38 14.53 3.44
C ILE A 307 -13.40 14.02 2.00
N ALA A 308 -13.47 12.69 1.80
CA ALA A 308 -13.51 12.06 0.49
C ALA A 308 -14.68 12.57 -0.36
N ASN A 309 -15.89 12.59 0.20
CA ASN A 309 -17.08 13.06 -0.50
C ASN A 309 -17.00 14.56 -0.82
N SER A 310 -16.39 15.36 0.06
CA SER A 310 -16.21 16.79 -0.21
C SER A 310 -15.20 17.05 -1.33
N ILE A 311 -14.08 16.31 -1.36
CA ILE A 311 -13.09 16.40 -2.45
C ILE A 311 -13.71 15.93 -3.76
N SER A 312 -14.37 14.77 -3.79
CA SER A 312 -15.00 14.22 -5.00
C SER A 312 -16.07 15.16 -5.58
N ALA A 313 -16.84 15.83 -4.72
CA ALA A 313 -17.88 16.73 -5.16
C ALA A 313 -17.38 18.09 -5.67
N ASN A 314 -16.30 18.61 -5.07
CA ASN A 314 -15.79 19.95 -5.36
C ASN A 314 -14.61 19.97 -6.31
N HIS A 315 -13.88 18.83 -6.43
CA HIS A 315 -12.68 18.65 -7.24
C HIS A 315 -12.77 17.37 -8.09
N PRO A 316 -13.67 17.33 -9.09
CA PRO A 316 -13.83 16.17 -9.97
C PRO A 316 -12.60 15.91 -10.85
N GLU A 317 -11.71 16.89 -10.97
CA GLU A 317 -10.42 16.77 -11.67
C GLU A 317 -9.41 15.91 -10.91
N ALA A 318 -9.58 15.76 -9.58
CA ALA A 318 -8.66 15.00 -8.74
C ALA A 318 -9.01 13.52 -8.75
N TYR A 319 -8.04 12.68 -9.08
CA TYR A 319 -8.20 11.23 -9.01
C TYR A 319 -8.03 10.74 -7.57
N MET A 320 -9.09 10.15 -7.02
CA MET A 320 -9.09 9.75 -5.61
C MET A 320 -9.05 8.25 -5.45
N MET A 321 -8.08 7.79 -4.65
CA MET A 321 -7.92 6.41 -4.22
C MET A 321 -8.06 6.30 -2.71
N ILE A 322 -8.77 5.30 -2.23
CA ILE A 322 -8.87 4.96 -0.81
C ILE A 322 -8.19 3.61 -0.60
N LEU A 323 -7.12 3.62 0.18
CA LEU A 323 -6.34 2.41 0.50
C LEU A 323 -6.64 1.98 1.93
N LEU A 324 -7.30 0.84 2.07
CA LEU A 324 -7.67 0.24 3.34
C LEU A 324 -6.74 -0.95 3.62
N ILE A 325 -5.97 -0.88 4.70
CA ILE A 325 -5.01 -1.92 5.09
C ILE A 325 -5.39 -2.53 6.43
N ASP A 326 -5.56 -3.85 6.46
CA ASP A 326 -5.89 -4.62 7.66
C ASP A 326 -7.24 -4.15 8.28
N GLU A 327 -8.18 -3.67 7.43
CA GLU A 327 -9.53 -3.28 7.82
C GLU A 327 -10.52 -4.45 7.63
N ARG A 328 -11.71 -4.31 8.18
CA ARG A 328 -12.74 -5.34 8.12
C ARG A 328 -13.46 -5.33 6.78
N PRO A 329 -13.86 -6.49 6.22
CA PRO A 329 -14.58 -6.56 4.94
C PRO A 329 -15.86 -5.73 4.91
N GLU A 330 -16.60 -5.66 6.04
CA GLU A 330 -17.79 -4.84 6.16
C GLU A 330 -17.49 -3.33 6.06
N GLU A 331 -16.36 -2.87 6.64
CA GLU A 331 -15.92 -1.46 6.53
C GLU A 331 -15.47 -1.12 5.11
N VAL A 332 -14.85 -2.07 4.39
CA VAL A 332 -14.51 -1.93 2.98
C VAL A 332 -15.76 -1.75 2.13
N THR A 333 -16.76 -2.62 2.32
CA THR A 333 -18.03 -2.54 1.60
C THR A 333 -18.78 -1.25 1.89
N ASP A 334 -18.79 -0.81 3.15
CA ASP A 334 -19.43 0.43 3.54
C ASP A 334 -18.71 1.66 2.95
N MET A 335 -17.38 1.64 2.87
CA MET A 335 -16.59 2.69 2.22
C MET A 335 -16.89 2.74 0.73
N SER A 336 -16.84 1.61 0.02
CA SER A 336 -17.08 1.54 -1.43
C SER A 336 -18.47 2.00 -1.85
N ARG A 337 -19.48 1.83 -0.99
CA ARG A 337 -20.86 2.27 -1.24
C ARG A 337 -21.12 3.74 -0.91
N SER A 338 -20.32 4.29 0.03
CA SER A 338 -20.55 5.64 0.58
C SER A 338 -19.70 6.72 -0.07
N VAL A 339 -18.68 6.36 -0.85
CA VAL A 339 -17.72 7.33 -1.40
C VAL A 339 -17.56 7.12 -2.91
N ASN A 340 -17.51 8.22 -3.66
CA ASN A 340 -17.20 8.20 -5.09
C ASN A 340 -15.67 8.27 -5.30
N ALA A 341 -15.00 7.14 -5.11
CA ALA A 341 -13.56 6.99 -5.26
C ALA A 341 -13.21 5.54 -5.60
N GLU A 342 -12.02 5.30 -6.09
CA GLU A 342 -11.49 3.94 -6.22
C GLU A 342 -11.09 3.40 -4.85
N VAL A 343 -11.78 2.36 -4.37
CA VAL A 343 -11.51 1.73 -3.07
C VAL A 343 -10.70 0.46 -3.28
N ILE A 344 -9.50 0.45 -2.73
CA ILE A 344 -8.54 -0.65 -2.80
C ILE A 344 -8.34 -1.15 -1.37
N ALA A 345 -8.55 -2.43 -1.15
CA ALA A 345 -8.46 -2.98 0.19
C ALA A 345 -7.60 -4.24 0.24
N SER A 346 -6.95 -4.42 1.38
CA SER A 346 -6.36 -5.67 1.82
C SER A 346 -6.81 -5.90 3.26
N THR A 347 -7.73 -6.86 3.44
CA THR A 347 -8.46 -7.08 4.69
C THR A 347 -7.64 -7.85 5.71
N PHE A 348 -8.07 -7.87 6.97
CA PHE A 348 -7.32 -8.43 8.10
C PHE A 348 -7.02 -9.93 7.98
N ASP A 349 -7.74 -10.66 7.16
CA ASP A 349 -7.55 -12.08 6.88
C ASP A 349 -6.42 -12.36 5.89
N GLU A 350 -5.86 -11.31 5.27
CA GLU A 350 -4.77 -11.43 4.33
C GLU A 350 -3.39 -11.33 5.00
N SER A 351 -2.37 -11.85 4.31
CA SER A 351 -1.00 -11.82 4.81
C SER A 351 -0.37 -10.42 4.72
N ALA A 352 0.61 -10.14 5.61
CA ALA A 352 1.37 -8.89 5.60
C ALA A 352 2.07 -8.61 4.25
N ASP A 353 2.50 -9.66 3.53
CA ASP A 353 3.10 -9.53 2.19
C ASP A 353 2.10 -8.96 1.17
N LYS A 354 0.82 -9.37 1.25
CA LYS A 354 -0.23 -8.83 0.39
C LYS A 354 -0.50 -7.36 0.70
N HIS A 355 -0.59 -6.98 1.98
CA HIS A 355 -0.73 -5.57 2.40
C HIS A 355 0.36 -4.70 1.80
N VAL A 356 1.61 -5.15 1.91
CA VAL A 356 2.78 -4.44 1.38
C VAL A 356 2.75 -4.38 -0.15
N LYS A 357 2.37 -5.47 -0.82
CA LYS A 357 2.30 -5.54 -2.28
C LYS A 357 1.27 -4.58 -2.85
N VAL A 358 0.06 -4.59 -2.30
CA VAL A 358 -1.03 -3.69 -2.71
C VAL A 358 -0.63 -2.24 -2.49
N ALA A 359 -0.08 -1.89 -1.31
CA ALA A 359 0.35 -0.53 -1.01
C ALA A 359 1.45 -0.04 -1.97
N ASN A 360 2.43 -0.89 -2.30
CA ASN A 360 3.48 -0.52 -3.26
C ASN A 360 2.92 -0.27 -4.66
N LEU A 361 1.96 -1.06 -5.12
CA LEU A 361 1.36 -0.90 -6.44
C LEU A 361 0.48 0.34 -6.52
N VAL A 362 -0.30 0.64 -5.47
CA VAL A 362 -1.10 1.87 -5.36
C VAL A 362 -0.20 3.11 -5.38
N LEU A 363 0.91 3.09 -4.64
CA LEU A 363 1.88 4.18 -4.68
C LEU A 363 2.48 4.34 -6.08
N ALA A 364 2.87 3.24 -6.72
CA ALA A 364 3.41 3.27 -8.07
C ALA A 364 2.38 3.83 -9.07
N LYS A 365 1.11 3.41 -8.99
CA LYS A 365 0.01 3.97 -9.80
C LYS A 365 -0.11 5.47 -9.61
N ALA A 366 -0.17 5.94 -8.35
CA ALA A 366 -0.27 7.35 -8.04
C ALA A 366 0.91 8.16 -8.65
N GLN A 367 2.13 7.66 -8.51
CA GLN A 367 3.31 8.30 -9.08
C GLN A 367 3.25 8.40 -10.61
N ARG A 368 2.82 7.31 -11.28
CA ARG A 368 2.66 7.30 -12.76
C ARG A 368 1.60 8.28 -13.23
N MET A 369 0.48 8.40 -12.50
CA MET A 369 -0.55 9.39 -12.82
C MET A 369 -0.04 10.83 -12.66
N VAL A 370 0.72 11.11 -11.59
CA VAL A 370 1.31 12.44 -11.37
C VAL A 370 2.36 12.78 -12.43
N GLU A 371 3.15 11.81 -12.93
CA GLU A 371 4.03 12.00 -14.09
C GLU A 371 3.28 12.46 -15.35
N CYS A 372 2.00 12.08 -15.45
CA CYS A 372 1.11 12.49 -16.54
C CYS A 372 0.36 13.81 -16.28
N GLY A 373 0.65 14.47 -15.15
CA GLY A 373 0.08 15.78 -14.82
C GLY A 373 -1.26 15.72 -14.09
N HIS A 374 -1.66 14.57 -13.54
CA HIS A 374 -2.89 14.44 -12.77
C HIS A 374 -2.70 14.84 -11.31
N ASP A 375 -3.74 15.43 -10.71
CA ASP A 375 -3.85 15.60 -9.26
C ASP A 375 -4.41 14.30 -8.65
N VAL A 376 -3.64 13.68 -7.76
CA VAL A 376 -3.98 12.41 -7.13
C VAL A 376 -4.10 12.56 -5.62
N VAL A 377 -5.15 12.01 -5.04
CA VAL A 377 -5.39 11.98 -3.60
C VAL A 377 -5.45 10.53 -3.14
N ILE A 378 -4.61 10.18 -2.16
CA ILE A 378 -4.67 8.88 -1.49
C ILE A 378 -5.16 9.10 -0.05
N LEU A 379 -6.29 8.46 0.29
CA LEU A 379 -6.76 8.31 1.66
C LEU A 379 -6.30 6.94 2.16
N LEU A 380 -5.40 6.93 3.15
CA LEU A 380 -4.82 5.70 3.71
C LEU A 380 -5.36 5.41 5.10
N ASP A 381 -6.07 4.35 5.27
CA ASP A 381 -6.54 3.84 6.56
C ASP A 381 -6.00 2.42 6.82
N SER A 382 -4.97 2.21 7.61
CA SER A 382 -4.19 3.19 8.34
C SER A 382 -2.68 3.03 8.09
N ILE A 383 -1.94 4.10 8.26
CA ILE A 383 -0.46 4.07 8.13
C ILE A 383 0.17 3.23 9.25
N THR A 384 -0.44 3.20 10.44
CA THR A 384 0.03 2.38 11.56
C THR A 384 0.00 0.90 11.22
N ARG A 385 -1.11 0.42 10.63
CA ARG A 385 -1.25 -0.98 10.20
C ARG A 385 -0.34 -1.32 9.02
N LEU A 386 -0.20 -0.40 8.07
CA LEU A 386 0.76 -0.55 6.98
C LEU A 386 2.20 -0.68 7.50
N ALA A 387 2.60 0.16 8.47
CA ALA A 387 3.92 0.09 9.09
C ALA A 387 4.14 -1.23 9.85
N ARG A 388 3.11 -1.76 10.52
CA ARG A 388 3.16 -3.10 11.14
C ARG A 388 3.39 -4.20 10.10
N ALA A 389 2.68 -4.15 8.97
CA ALA A 389 2.88 -5.10 7.87
C ALA A 389 4.31 -5.05 7.33
N TYR A 390 4.87 -3.87 7.13
CA TYR A 390 6.28 -3.73 6.73
C TYR A 390 7.24 -4.26 7.80
N ASN A 391 6.95 -4.06 9.09
CA ASN A 391 7.77 -4.60 10.17
C ASN A 391 7.79 -6.14 10.18
N THR A 392 6.68 -6.77 9.80
CA THR A 392 6.57 -8.24 9.68
C THR A 392 7.35 -8.78 8.48
N VAL A 393 7.29 -8.08 7.34
CA VAL A 393 7.88 -8.55 6.06
C VAL A 393 9.37 -8.22 5.94
N THR A 394 9.83 -7.15 6.61
CA THR A 394 11.23 -6.73 6.50
C THR A 394 12.14 -7.72 7.24
N PRO A 395 13.23 -8.20 6.59
CA PRO A 395 14.22 -9.05 7.27
C PRO A 395 14.78 -8.34 8.50
N ALA A 396 14.89 -9.07 9.61
CA ALA A 396 15.39 -8.54 10.87
C ALA A 396 16.82 -8.00 10.70
N SER A 397 17.04 -6.71 11.04
CA SER A 397 18.34 -6.05 10.97
C SER A 397 19.21 -6.29 12.20
N GLY A 398 18.65 -6.89 13.25
CA GLY A 398 19.27 -7.04 14.56
C GLY A 398 19.28 -5.75 15.39
N LYS A 399 18.77 -4.63 14.86
CA LYS A 399 18.61 -3.34 15.56
C LYS A 399 17.13 -3.07 15.75
N VAL A 400 16.64 -3.32 16.95
CA VAL A 400 15.22 -3.17 17.29
C VAL A 400 15.03 -1.90 18.11
N LEU A 401 14.14 -1.02 17.68
CA LEU A 401 13.67 0.14 18.42
C LEU A 401 12.74 -0.30 19.56
N SER A 402 12.42 0.62 20.48
CA SER A 402 11.40 0.37 21.50
C SER A 402 10.08 -0.07 20.85
N GLY A 403 9.31 -0.91 21.51
CA GLY A 403 8.05 -1.45 20.95
C GLY A 403 8.20 -2.56 19.93
N GLY A 404 9.42 -3.10 19.69
CA GLY A 404 9.62 -4.24 18.78
C GLY A 404 9.64 -3.86 17.29
N VAL A 405 9.92 -2.61 16.96
CA VAL A 405 10.02 -2.11 15.58
C VAL A 405 11.46 -2.28 15.09
N ASP A 406 11.66 -2.97 13.95
CA ASP A 406 12.99 -3.02 13.32
C ASP A 406 13.36 -1.65 12.75
N ALA A 407 14.62 -1.24 12.96
CA ALA A 407 15.10 0.07 12.52
C ALA A 407 14.93 0.31 10.99
N ASN A 408 15.04 -0.75 10.18
CA ASN A 408 14.91 -0.66 8.73
C ASN A 408 13.45 -0.73 8.24
N ALA A 409 12.53 -1.23 9.08
CA ALA A 409 11.15 -1.45 8.70
C ALA A 409 10.40 -0.14 8.36
N MET A 410 10.79 0.98 8.99
CA MET A 410 10.13 2.27 8.79
C MET A 410 10.53 3.00 7.50
N HIS A 411 11.61 2.59 6.81
CA HIS A 411 12.07 3.25 5.58
C HIS A 411 11.03 3.27 4.46
N LYS A 412 10.44 2.10 4.16
CA LYS A 412 9.47 1.97 3.06
C LYS A 412 8.16 2.72 3.34
N PRO A 413 7.51 2.57 4.52
CA PRO A 413 6.31 3.35 4.84
C PRO A 413 6.57 4.85 4.91
N LYS A 414 7.73 5.31 5.40
CA LYS A 414 8.13 6.73 5.31
C LYS A 414 8.27 7.21 3.88
N ARG A 415 8.86 6.39 2.99
CA ARG A 415 8.94 6.69 1.56
C ARG A 415 7.56 6.77 0.92
N PHE A 416 6.63 5.90 1.32
CA PHE A 416 5.23 5.96 0.89
C PHE A 416 4.62 7.32 1.25
N PHE A 417 4.59 7.67 2.53
CA PHE A 417 4.00 8.92 3.01
C PHE A 417 4.76 10.16 2.51
N GLY A 418 6.08 10.10 2.46
CA GLY A 418 6.96 11.16 1.96
C GLY A 418 6.88 11.40 0.44
N ALA A 419 6.20 10.53 -0.31
CA ALA A 419 5.99 10.72 -1.74
C ALA A 419 5.02 11.88 -2.05
N ALA A 420 4.13 12.24 -1.11
CA ALA A 420 3.18 13.33 -1.30
C ALA A 420 3.92 14.66 -1.50
N ARG A 421 3.62 15.31 -2.64
CA ARG A 421 4.19 16.59 -3.06
C ARG A 421 3.37 17.26 -4.15
N LYS A 422 3.43 18.58 -4.25
CA LYS A 422 3.03 19.33 -5.44
C LYS A 422 4.21 19.37 -6.40
N ILE A 423 3.96 19.22 -7.69
CA ILE A 423 5.00 19.26 -8.74
C ILE A 423 4.92 20.60 -9.46
N GLU A 424 6.08 21.17 -9.74
CA GLU A 424 6.20 22.39 -10.54
C GLU A 424 5.73 22.12 -11.99
N ASN A 425 4.79 22.95 -12.47
CA ASN A 425 4.19 22.82 -13.80
C ASN A 425 3.56 21.44 -14.09
N GLY A 426 3.15 20.74 -13.04
CA GLY A 426 2.60 19.38 -13.11
C GLY A 426 1.47 19.15 -12.13
N GLY A 427 1.10 17.88 -11.97
CA GLY A 427 0.09 17.43 -11.03
C GLY A 427 0.53 17.50 -9.57
N SER A 428 -0.20 16.82 -8.72
CA SER A 428 0.12 16.69 -7.30
C SER A 428 -0.21 15.30 -6.77
N LEU A 429 0.54 14.87 -5.76
CA LEU A 429 0.21 13.71 -4.95
C LEU A 429 -0.09 14.18 -3.52
N THR A 430 -1.32 14.03 -3.08
CA THR A 430 -1.76 14.32 -1.71
C THR A 430 -2.02 13.01 -0.98
N ILE A 431 -1.48 12.86 0.23
CA ILE A 431 -1.71 11.67 1.04
C ILE A 431 -2.31 12.10 2.38
N ILE A 432 -3.50 11.60 2.67
CA ILE A 432 -4.20 11.78 3.93
C ILE A 432 -4.22 10.42 4.64
N ALA A 433 -3.34 10.25 5.62
CA ALA A 433 -3.18 8.98 6.32
C ALA A 433 -3.74 9.05 7.73
N THR A 434 -4.38 7.98 8.20
CA THR A 434 -4.77 7.86 9.60
C THR A 434 -3.65 7.21 10.40
N ALA A 435 -3.34 7.77 11.55
CA ALA A 435 -2.43 7.21 12.54
C ALA A 435 -3.19 6.86 13.82
N LEU A 436 -2.98 5.66 14.32
CA LEU A 436 -3.60 5.18 15.56
C LEU A 436 -2.69 5.47 16.74
N ILE A 437 -3.24 6.10 17.78
CA ILE A 437 -2.56 6.37 19.05
C ILE A 437 -3.38 5.84 20.22
N ASP A 438 -2.77 5.73 21.39
CA ASP A 438 -3.40 5.26 22.64
C ASP A 438 -4.11 3.90 22.49
N THR A 439 -3.55 3.03 21.69
CA THR A 439 -4.04 1.64 21.50
C THR A 439 -3.58 0.69 22.61
N GLY A 440 -2.69 1.16 23.49
CA GLY A 440 -2.00 0.34 24.49
C GLY A 440 -0.79 -0.41 23.93
N SER A 441 -0.45 -0.22 22.66
CA SER A 441 0.69 -0.83 22.00
C SER A 441 1.86 0.17 21.90
N LYS A 442 2.99 -0.15 22.52
CA LYS A 442 4.23 0.64 22.38
C LYS A 442 4.74 0.70 20.94
N MET A 443 4.40 -0.28 20.12
CA MET A 443 4.73 -0.27 18.69
C MET A 443 4.06 0.88 17.98
N ASP A 444 2.79 1.14 18.24
CA ASP A 444 2.01 2.21 17.60
C ASP A 444 2.51 3.59 17.99
N GLU A 445 2.92 3.76 19.26
CA GLU A 445 3.54 5.01 19.74
C GLU A 445 4.84 5.31 18.98
N VAL A 446 5.72 4.31 18.83
CA VAL A 446 6.97 4.44 18.07
C VAL A 446 6.69 4.73 16.59
N ILE A 447 5.74 4.01 15.98
CA ILE A 447 5.34 4.26 14.59
C ILE A 447 4.85 5.70 14.43
N PHE A 448 3.97 6.17 15.33
CA PHE A 448 3.46 7.53 15.29
C PHE A 448 4.57 8.59 15.36
N GLU A 449 5.48 8.48 16.34
CA GLU A 449 6.60 9.41 16.48
C GLU A 449 7.52 9.42 15.25
N GLU A 450 7.74 8.25 14.61
CA GLU A 450 8.51 8.14 13.38
C GLU A 450 7.87 8.86 12.17
N PHE A 451 6.54 8.96 12.13
CA PHE A 451 5.81 9.65 11.06
C PHE A 451 5.55 11.14 11.35
N LYS A 452 5.50 11.55 12.62
CA LYS A 452 5.22 12.93 13.05
C LYS A 452 6.13 13.94 12.36
N GLY A 453 7.43 13.62 12.24
CA GLY A 453 8.40 14.48 11.54
C GLY A 453 8.28 14.48 10.01
N THR A 454 7.53 13.54 9.42
CA THR A 454 7.37 13.42 7.96
C THR A 454 6.14 14.19 7.47
N GLY A 455 5.09 14.27 8.27
CA GLY A 455 3.86 15.02 7.99
C GLY A 455 4.08 16.54 8.00
N ASN A 456 3.21 17.26 7.30
CA ASN A 456 3.14 18.72 7.35
C ASN A 456 1.72 19.22 7.69
N MET A 457 0.83 18.33 8.12
CA MET A 457 -0.47 18.61 8.69
C MET A 457 -0.85 17.49 9.65
N GLU A 458 -1.30 17.84 10.84
CA GLU A 458 -1.79 16.91 11.85
C GLU A 458 -3.18 17.36 12.31
N LEU A 459 -4.18 16.50 12.14
CA LEU A 459 -5.53 16.68 12.63
C LEU A 459 -5.81 15.68 13.73
N GLN A 460 -5.99 16.14 14.95
CA GLN A 460 -6.15 15.29 16.13
C GLN A 460 -7.61 15.02 16.47
N LEU A 461 -7.93 13.76 16.74
CA LEU A 461 -9.21 13.33 17.29
C LEU A 461 -9.02 12.91 18.75
N ASP A 462 -9.84 13.45 19.67
CA ASP A 462 -9.73 13.21 21.11
C ASP A 462 -10.93 12.44 21.66
N ARG A 463 -10.64 11.39 22.43
CA ARG A 463 -11.65 10.56 23.12
C ARG A 463 -12.47 11.35 24.12
N ARG A 464 -11.93 12.40 24.75
CA ARG A 464 -12.68 13.28 25.67
C ARG A 464 -13.85 13.97 24.99
N ILE A 465 -13.68 14.34 23.70
CA ILE A 465 -14.75 14.91 22.89
C ILE A 465 -15.73 13.81 22.47
N ALA A 466 -15.24 12.63 22.07
CA ALA A 466 -16.07 11.49 21.74
C ALA A 466 -16.94 11.03 22.91
N ASN A 467 -16.43 11.08 24.15
CA ASN A 467 -17.18 10.77 25.37
C ASN A 467 -18.35 11.72 25.59
N LYS A 468 -18.31 12.95 25.04
CA LYS A 468 -19.44 13.89 25.00
C LYS A 468 -20.41 13.59 23.85
N ARG A 469 -20.21 12.50 23.12
CA ARG A 469 -20.99 12.08 21.93
C ARG A 469 -20.94 13.07 20.78
N ILE A 470 -19.83 13.80 20.64
CA ILE A 470 -19.56 14.69 19.52
C ILE A 470 -18.68 13.90 18.53
N PHE A 471 -19.17 13.69 17.31
CA PHE A 471 -18.49 12.95 16.27
C PHE A 471 -18.54 13.71 14.93
N PRO A 472 -17.42 13.66 14.15
CA PRO A 472 -16.08 13.22 14.57
C PRO A 472 -15.50 14.12 15.66
N ALA A 473 -14.69 13.53 16.55
CA ALA A 473 -14.22 14.17 17.78
C ALA A 473 -12.97 15.04 17.54
N ILE A 474 -13.07 16.06 16.71
CA ILE A 474 -11.96 16.92 16.29
C ILE A 474 -11.49 17.80 17.44
N ASP A 475 -10.19 17.72 17.77
CA ASP A 475 -9.52 18.63 18.70
C ASP A 475 -8.69 19.66 17.92
N LEU A 476 -9.18 20.90 17.90
CA LEU A 476 -8.52 21.99 17.18
C LEU A 476 -7.28 22.52 17.89
N VAL A 477 -7.20 22.37 19.21
CA VAL A 477 -6.07 22.89 20.00
C VAL A 477 -4.80 22.09 19.73
N SER A 478 -4.96 20.77 19.57
CA SER A 478 -3.84 19.87 19.32
C SER A 478 -3.56 19.68 17.83
N SER A 479 -4.36 20.28 16.95
CA SER A 479 -4.21 20.17 15.50
C SER A 479 -3.30 21.27 14.94
N SER A 480 -2.53 20.95 13.90
CA SER A 480 -1.62 21.90 13.25
C SER A 480 -1.50 21.65 11.77
N THR A 481 -1.20 22.69 10.99
CA THR A 481 -0.90 22.60 9.56
C THR A 481 0.21 23.60 9.19
N ARG A 482 0.98 23.29 8.17
CA ARG A 482 2.02 24.13 7.60
C ARG A 482 1.73 24.42 6.14
#